data_f169fc2f4358592e4c5b36d4e4cd7ada
#
_entry.id   f169fc2f4358592e4c5b36d4e4cd7ada
#
_cell.length_a   1.000
_cell.length_b   1.000
_cell.length_c   1.000
_cell.angle_alpha   90.00
_cell.angle_beta   90.00
_cell.angle_gamma   90.00
#
_symmetry.space_group_name_H-M   'P 1'
#
loop_
_entity.id
_entity.type
_entity.pdbx_description
1 polymer ?
#
loop_
_entity_poly.entity_id
_entity_poly.type
_entity_poly.pdbx_seq_one_letter_code
_entity_poly.pdbx_strand_id
1 'polypeptide(L)'
;MSIKVRITAWITLMVLLLAAMTLVFVLVINHNAITDDPAGRLVNVVQENVKDVEFDRGKFEWDDLSMYSGGVCSQFYSTDGALLHGALPEDFDPDLAFSPNIVRTVSSGGRNYFVYDSYVDMDVTGLWVRGIISSDDRSGVMHTITVLTATLLPILLAITIGGGWLIAWSAMRPVEKILAAVDGISAGEDLSARLNMQRGPREMRRLSAAFDRMFARLEKAFDTERQFTSDASHELRTPITVILAECDRAKRKAYTRDDFLESVGVIEQQSEHMSQLVQALLGLTRMEHGTDKYPIKRMDLSALVCSCCEECPPPPGSHAEVELDIQPDIQAACNAGLMSRVVVNLLQNAYKYGGEQVRVRVSLHENADGKAVLRVADDGPGIAPEDQDKVWQRFWQADPSRGEDGGSGLGLAMVKEIVQLHGGSVGLESTPGKGSIFSVTL
;
A
#
# COMPACT_ATOMS: atom_id res chain seq x y z
N MET A 1 -7.30 -20.83 6.53
CA MET A 1 -5.92 -20.74 7.07
C MET A 1 -5.46 -19.28 6.94
N SER A 2 -5.04 -18.63 8.02
CA SER A 2 -4.57 -17.24 7.96
C SER A 2 -3.26 -17.15 7.16
N ILE A 3 -3.04 -15.99 6.53
CA ILE A 3 -1.81 -15.71 5.74
C ILE A 3 -0.55 -15.92 6.60
N LYS A 4 -0.62 -15.60 7.90
CA LYS A 4 0.45 -15.86 8.87
C LYS A 4 0.84 -17.35 8.90
N VAL A 5 -0.13 -18.23 9.05
CA VAL A 5 0.09 -19.68 9.10
C VAL A 5 0.65 -20.19 7.77
N ARG A 6 0.21 -19.64 6.65
CA ARG A 6 0.67 -20.04 5.33
C ARG A 6 2.14 -19.65 5.08
N ILE A 7 2.53 -18.42 5.46
CA ILE A 7 3.92 -17.94 5.34
C ILE A 7 4.83 -18.75 6.27
N THR A 8 4.44 -18.94 7.54
CA THR A 8 5.20 -19.73 8.51
C THR A 8 5.35 -21.17 8.03
N ALA A 9 4.28 -21.81 7.51
CA ALA A 9 4.32 -23.15 6.96
C ALA A 9 5.29 -23.28 5.78
N TRP A 10 5.30 -22.32 4.86
CA TRP A 10 6.23 -22.32 3.73
C TRP A 10 7.69 -22.17 4.16
N ILE A 11 7.98 -21.26 5.09
CA ILE A 11 9.33 -21.07 5.64
C ILE A 11 9.76 -22.34 6.36
N THR A 12 8.90 -22.92 7.20
CA THR A 12 9.18 -24.16 7.93
C THR A 12 9.44 -25.32 6.98
N LEU A 13 8.64 -25.47 5.92
CA LEU A 13 8.83 -26.50 4.89
C LEU A 13 10.17 -26.36 4.19
N MET A 14 10.55 -25.14 3.82
CA MET A 14 11.82 -24.85 3.14
C MET A 14 13.02 -25.20 4.02
N VAL A 15 12.93 -24.90 5.32
CA VAL A 15 13.98 -25.22 6.29
C VAL A 15 14.05 -26.73 6.57
N LEU A 16 12.91 -27.40 6.66
CA LEU A 16 12.85 -28.86 6.78
C LEU A 16 13.49 -29.56 5.57
N LEU A 17 13.25 -29.07 4.36
CA LEU A 17 13.88 -29.57 3.14
C LEU A 17 15.40 -29.39 3.17
N LEU A 18 15.87 -28.21 3.59
CA LEU A 18 17.30 -27.93 3.72
C LEU A 18 17.95 -28.82 4.80
N ALA A 19 17.26 -29.01 5.93
CA ALA A 19 17.70 -29.90 7.01
C ALA A 19 17.75 -31.35 6.55
N ALA A 20 16.76 -31.81 5.80
CA ALA A 20 16.75 -33.18 5.23
C ALA A 20 17.90 -33.36 4.22
N MET A 21 18.15 -32.35 3.38
CA MET A 21 19.25 -32.38 2.41
C MET A 21 20.61 -32.43 3.10
N THR A 22 20.85 -31.68 4.17
CA THR A 22 22.09 -31.71 4.96
C THR A 22 22.25 -33.06 5.67
N LEU A 23 21.17 -33.62 6.19
CA LEU A 23 21.20 -34.94 6.82
C LEU A 23 21.56 -36.05 5.81
N VAL A 24 20.93 -36.05 4.64
CA VAL A 24 21.24 -36.99 3.55
C VAL A 24 22.70 -36.83 3.12
N PHE A 25 23.21 -35.60 2.98
CA PHE A 25 24.59 -35.36 2.63
C PHE A 25 25.57 -35.93 3.66
N VAL A 26 25.29 -35.71 4.96
CA VAL A 26 26.10 -36.30 6.05
C VAL A 26 26.04 -37.84 6.04
N LEU A 27 24.88 -38.42 5.81
CA LEU A 27 24.73 -39.89 5.72
C LEU A 27 25.46 -40.47 4.52
N VAL A 28 25.45 -39.79 3.35
CA VAL A 28 26.17 -40.24 2.15
C VAL A 28 27.67 -40.16 2.37
N ILE A 29 28.19 -39.09 2.96
CA ILE A 29 29.61 -38.97 3.30
C ILE A 29 30.01 -40.07 4.28
N ASN A 30 29.21 -40.29 5.30
CA ASN A 30 29.45 -41.33 6.31
C ASN A 30 29.45 -42.74 5.68
N HIS A 31 28.50 -43.04 4.79
CA HIS A 31 28.42 -44.32 4.08
C HIS A 31 29.66 -44.52 3.19
N ASN A 32 30.08 -43.55 2.42
CA ASN A 32 31.26 -43.62 1.55
C ASN A 32 32.55 -43.74 2.35
N ALA A 33 32.63 -43.17 3.56
CA ALA A 33 33.77 -43.32 4.45
C ALA A 33 33.87 -44.72 5.09
N ILE A 34 32.72 -45.42 5.29
CA ILE A 34 32.66 -46.77 5.81
C ILE A 34 33.08 -47.82 4.74
N THR A 35 32.84 -47.52 3.45
CA THR A 35 33.20 -48.42 2.33
C THR A 35 34.69 -48.38 1.95
N ASP A 36 35.46 -47.46 2.51
CA ASP A 36 36.92 -47.40 2.31
C ASP A 36 37.59 -48.44 3.21
N ASP A 37 37.88 -49.62 2.65
CA ASP A 37 38.44 -50.78 3.36
C ASP A 37 39.94 -50.57 3.70
N PRO A 38 40.27 -50.23 4.97
CA PRO A 38 41.66 -50.03 5.37
C PRO A 38 42.49 -51.35 5.26
N ALA A 39 41.82 -52.51 5.44
CA ALA A 39 42.48 -53.80 5.34
C ALA A 39 42.85 -54.11 3.91
N GLY A 40 42.00 -53.81 2.92
CA GLY A 40 42.31 -53.96 1.50
C GLY A 40 43.43 -53.05 1.05
N ARG A 41 43.44 -51.78 1.52
CA ARG A 41 44.57 -50.86 1.24
C ARG A 41 45.88 -51.33 1.84
N LEU A 42 45.87 -51.83 3.08
CA LEU A 42 47.04 -52.38 3.76
C LEU A 42 47.65 -53.52 2.94
N VAL A 43 46.79 -54.46 2.51
CA VAL A 43 47.27 -55.61 1.69
C VAL A 43 47.84 -55.10 0.36
N ASN A 44 47.19 -54.19 -0.33
CA ASN A 44 47.68 -53.71 -1.63
C ASN A 44 49.03 -52.99 -1.54
N VAL A 45 49.20 -52.09 -0.55
CA VAL A 45 50.48 -51.34 -0.36
C VAL A 45 51.62 -52.32 -0.01
N VAL A 46 51.35 -53.32 0.87
CA VAL A 46 52.36 -54.31 1.21
C VAL A 46 52.73 -55.17 0.02
N GLN A 47 51.70 -55.58 -0.79
CA GLN A 47 51.97 -56.39 -2.00
C GLN A 47 52.66 -55.61 -3.09
N GLU A 48 52.46 -54.30 -3.22
CA GLU A 48 53.17 -53.43 -4.11
C GLU A 48 54.64 -53.32 -3.68
N ASN A 49 54.90 -53.02 -2.41
CA ASN A 49 56.27 -53.01 -1.87
C ASN A 49 56.96 -54.41 -2.00
N VAL A 50 56.24 -55.52 -1.87
CA VAL A 50 56.77 -56.88 -2.08
C VAL A 50 57.25 -57.06 -3.53
N LYS A 51 56.55 -56.50 -4.52
CA LYS A 51 56.96 -56.61 -5.94
C LYS A 51 58.14 -55.72 -6.29
N ASP A 52 58.26 -54.56 -5.60
CA ASP A 52 59.27 -53.54 -5.90
C ASP A 52 60.54 -53.73 -5.08
N VAL A 53 60.59 -54.74 -4.17
CA VAL A 53 61.81 -55.08 -3.44
C VAL A 53 62.82 -55.74 -4.37
N GLU A 54 63.95 -55.09 -4.53
CA GLU A 54 65.10 -55.60 -5.30
C GLU A 54 66.29 -55.89 -4.39
N PHE A 55 67.05 -57.00 -4.70
CA PHE A 55 68.25 -57.39 -3.98
C PHE A 55 69.35 -57.50 -4.97
N ASP A 56 70.26 -56.49 -5.00
CA ASP A 56 71.45 -56.47 -5.91
C ASP A 56 72.75 -56.46 -5.09
N ARG A 57 73.73 -57.24 -5.52
CA ARG A 57 75.09 -57.30 -4.97
C ARG A 57 75.16 -57.45 -3.44
N GLY A 58 74.27 -58.14 -2.83
CA GLY A 58 74.25 -58.40 -1.39
C GLY A 58 73.64 -57.28 -0.54
N LYS A 59 72.86 -56.33 -1.12
CA LYS A 59 72.15 -55.29 -0.43
C LYS A 59 70.78 -55.14 -0.98
N PHE A 60 69.84 -54.76 -0.13
CA PHE A 60 68.46 -54.37 -0.53
C PHE A 60 68.48 -52.92 -1.04
N GLU A 61 67.81 -52.68 -2.16
CA GLU A 61 67.57 -51.34 -2.65
C GLU A 61 66.24 -50.83 -2.08
N TRP A 62 66.26 -49.60 -1.51
CA TRP A 62 65.10 -49.02 -0.81
C TRP A 62 64.50 -47.84 -1.54
N ASP A 63 65.07 -47.37 -2.66
CA ASP A 63 64.73 -46.09 -3.29
C ASP A 63 63.35 -46.05 -3.90
N ASP A 64 62.83 -47.20 -4.39
CA ASP A 64 61.50 -47.29 -5.03
C ASP A 64 60.39 -47.77 -4.07
N LEU A 65 60.71 -48.01 -2.78
CA LEU A 65 59.75 -48.54 -1.81
C LEU A 65 58.95 -47.44 -1.08
N SER A 66 57.64 -47.61 -1.03
CA SER A 66 56.74 -46.71 -0.31
C SER A 66 56.74 -47.01 1.20
N MET A 67 57.55 -46.25 1.98
CA MET A 67 57.61 -46.39 3.44
C MET A 67 56.33 -45.89 4.12
N TYR A 68 55.64 -44.89 3.53
CA TYR A 68 54.39 -44.41 4.01
C TYR A 68 53.47 -44.04 2.82
N SER A 69 52.44 -44.82 2.60
CA SER A 69 51.49 -44.63 1.51
C SER A 69 50.06 -44.90 1.98
N GLY A 70 49.09 -43.97 1.70
CA GLY A 70 47.69 -44.15 2.01
C GLY A 70 47.36 -44.41 3.51
N GLY A 71 48.21 -43.93 4.44
CA GLY A 71 48.09 -44.16 5.88
C GLY A 71 48.71 -45.48 6.35
N VAL A 72 49.30 -46.26 5.44
CA VAL A 72 50.02 -47.49 5.75
C VAL A 72 51.49 -47.18 5.99
N CYS A 73 52.01 -47.58 7.12
CA CYS A 73 53.44 -47.61 7.42
C CYS A 73 54.03 -48.99 7.02
N SER A 74 55.00 -49.01 6.13
CA SER A 74 55.68 -50.24 5.70
C SER A 74 57.02 -50.38 6.39
N GLN A 75 57.30 -51.57 6.84
CA GLN A 75 58.54 -51.95 7.56
C GLN A 75 59.12 -53.22 6.95
N PHE A 76 60.40 -53.29 6.91
CA PHE A 76 61.17 -54.39 6.33
C PHE A 76 62.07 -55.01 7.38
N TYR A 77 61.92 -56.32 7.58
CA TYR A 77 62.68 -57.04 8.58
C TYR A 77 63.48 -58.21 7.95
N SER A 78 64.61 -58.50 8.52
CA SER A 78 65.37 -59.68 8.13
C SER A 78 64.66 -60.96 8.56
N THR A 79 65.14 -62.16 8.12
CA THR A 79 64.69 -63.51 8.53
C THR A 79 64.78 -63.73 10.03
N ASP A 80 65.73 -63.10 10.72
CA ASP A 80 65.93 -63.13 12.16
C ASP A 80 65.05 -62.19 12.95
N GLY A 81 64.18 -61.39 12.27
CA GLY A 81 63.28 -60.42 12.90
C GLY A 81 63.93 -59.07 13.20
N ALA A 82 65.16 -58.80 12.72
CA ALA A 82 65.77 -57.45 12.88
C ALA A 82 65.20 -56.46 11.88
N LEU A 83 64.78 -55.26 12.34
CA LEU A 83 64.32 -54.19 11.49
C LEU A 83 65.46 -53.69 10.60
N LEU A 84 65.28 -53.80 9.28
CA LEU A 84 66.26 -53.38 8.27
C LEU A 84 65.96 -51.98 7.79
N HIS A 85 64.68 -51.69 7.56
CA HIS A 85 64.24 -50.40 7.06
C HIS A 85 62.79 -50.08 7.42
N GLY A 86 62.41 -48.78 7.53
CA GLY A 86 61.10 -48.29 7.92
C GLY A 86 61.05 -47.76 9.35
N ALA A 87 60.00 -47.08 9.71
CA ALA A 87 59.77 -46.52 11.05
C ALA A 87 58.57 -47.19 11.72
N LEU A 88 58.70 -47.48 13.00
CA LEU A 88 57.57 -47.93 13.82
C LEU A 88 56.70 -46.76 14.26
N PRO A 89 55.37 -46.87 14.24
CA PRO A 89 54.53 -45.94 14.95
C PRO A 89 54.88 -45.89 16.45
N GLU A 90 54.85 -44.68 17.05
CA GLU A 90 55.38 -44.43 18.44
C GLU A 90 54.80 -45.41 19.50
N ASP A 91 53.58 -45.82 19.32
CA ASP A 91 52.89 -46.66 20.30
C ASP A 91 52.76 -48.15 19.87
N PHE A 92 53.53 -48.62 18.83
CA PHE A 92 53.38 -49.95 18.32
C PHE A 92 54.42 -50.89 18.91
N ASP A 93 53.96 -52.10 19.32
CA ASP A 93 54.84 -53.15 19.91
C ASP A 93 55.82 -53.72 18.84
N PRO A 94 57.14 -53.51 18.97
CA PRO A 94 58.12 -53.98 18.01
C PRO A 94 58.28 -55.50 17.99
N ASP A 95 57.92 -56.18 19.10
CA ASP A 95 58.17 -57.61 19.28
C ASP A 95 56.98 -58.47 18.80
N LEU A 96 56.02 -57.88 18.07
CA LEU A 96 54.88 -58.58 17.53
C LEU A 96 55.33 -59.68 16.55
N ALA A 97 54.94 -60.98 16.86
CA ALA A 97 55.26 -62.10 16.02
C ALA A 97 54.70 -61.95 14.59
N PHE A 98 55.44 -62.39 13.57
CA PHE A 98 55.02 -62.40 12.18
C PHE A 98 53.93 -63.46 11.90
N SER A 99 52.95 -63.10 11.05
CA SER A 99 51.91 -64.01 10.57
C SER A 99 51.67 -63.78 9.09
N PRO A 100 52.21 -64.65 8.22
CA PRO A 100 52.20 -64.39 6.78
C PRO A 100 50.79 -64.39 6.18
N ASN A 101 50.52 -63.40 5.34
CA ASN A 101 49.33 -63.32 4.48
C ASN A 101 47.98 -63.26 5.22
N ILE A 102 47.98 -62.84 6.48
CA ILE A 102 46.77 -62.63 7.26
C ILE A 102 46.73 -61.21 7.82
N VAL A 103 45.62 -60.53 7.58
CA VAL A 103 45.35 -59.26 8.26
C VAL A 103 44.90 -59.50 9.68
N ARG A 104 45.61 -58.93 10.64
CA ARG A 104 45.30 -59.07 12.09
C ARG A 104 44.98 -57.72 12.69
N THR A 105 44.07 -57.70 13.64
CA THR A 105 43.87 -56.54 14.49
C THR A 105 44.71 -56.66 15.75
N VAL A 106 45.53 -55.66 16.00
CA VAL A 106 46.43 -55.61 17.14
C VAL A 106 46.16 -54.33 17.93
N SER A 107 46.00 -54.44 19.24
CA SER A 107 45.93 -53.29 20.14
C SER A 107 47.31 -53.04 20.73
N SER A 108 47.87 -51.87 20.47
CA SER A 108 49.14 -51.45 21.01
C SER A 108 49.07 -49.95 21.41
N GLY A 109 49.62 -49.60 22.56
CA GLY A 109 49.60 -48.22 23.07
C GLY A 109 48.21 -47.57 23.24
N GLY A 110 47.18 -48.44 23.40
CA GLY A 110 45.79 -47.97 23.52
C GLY A 110 45.11 -47.63 22.20
N ARG A 111 45.74 -47.91 21.05
CA ARG A 111 45.17 -47.77 19.70
C ARG A 111 45.05 -49.13 19.02
N ASN A 112 44.11 -49.24 18.11
CA ASN A 112 43.92 -50.45 17.32
C ASN A 112 44.57 -50.24 15.93
N TYR A 113 45.33 -51.25 15.54
CA TYR A 113 46.04 -51.31 14.26
C TYR A 113 45.64 -52.55 13.49
N PHE A 114 45.49 -52.41 12.15
CA PHE A 114 45.53 -53.54 11.25
C PHE A 114 46.97 -53.77 10.84
N VAL A 115 47.44 -55.01 10.95
CA VAL A 115 48.77 -55.44 10.61
C VAL A 115 48.68 -56.54 9.58
N TYR A 116 49.49 -56.46 8.54
CA TYR A 116 49.60 -57.46 7.51
C TYR A 116 51.08 -57.70 7.25
N ASP A 117 51.48 -58.99 7.34
CA ASP A 117 52.83 -59.45 7.13
C ASP A 117 52.92 -60.26 5.84
N SER A 118 53.89 -59.99 4.98
CA SER A 118 54.23 -60.82 3.81
C SER A 118 55.69 -61.21 3.84
N TYR A 119 55.92 -62.47 3.55
CA TYR A 119 57.27 -63.01 3.46
C TYR A 119 57.70 -63.10 1.99
N VAL A 120 58.86 -62.53 1.67
CA VAL A 120 59.49 -62.61 0.33
C VAL A 120 60.69 -63.52 0.43
N ASP A 121 60.65 -64.58 -0.32
CA ASP A 121 61.80 -65.51 -0.43
C ASP A 121 62.62 -65.09 -1.68
N MET A 122 63.91 -64.83 -1.45
CA MET A 122 64.87 -64.43 -2.52
C MET A 122 66.00 -65.50 -2.43
N ASP A 123 66.39 -66.04 -3.52
CA ASP A 123 67.37 -67.20 -3.66
C ASP A 123 68.53 -67.24 -2.67
N VAL A 124 68.89 -66.07 -2.07
CA VAL A 124 70.08 -65.95 -1.16
C VAL A 124 69.62 -65.58 0.28
N THR A 125 68.51 -64.82 0.44
CA THR A 125 68.01 -64.29 1.73
C THR A 125 66.51 -64.07 1.67
N GLY A 126 65.81 -64.11 2.84
CA GLY A 126 64.38 -63.78 2.93
C GLY A 126 64.15 -62.44 3.59
N LEU A 127 63.02 -61.83 3.31
CA LEU A 127 62.62 -60.52 3.83
C LEU A 127 61.16 -60.57 4.30
N TRP A 128 60.89 -60.05 5.50
CA TRP A 128 59.52 -59.79 5.94
C TRP A 128 59.17 -58.34 5.63
N VAL A 129 57.98 -58.16 4.98
CA VAL A 129 57.38 -56.83 4.73
C VAL A 129 56.13 -56.76 5.63
N ARG A 130 56.18 -55.84 6.58
CA ARG A 130 55.07 -55.58 7.50
C ARG A 130 54.42 -54.24 7.18
N GLY A 131 53.13 -54.23 6.93
CA GLY A 131 52.33 -53.03 6.87
C GLY A 131 51.53 -52.85 8.14
N ILE A 132 51.39 -51.60 8.56
CA ILE A 132 50.63 -51.19 9.73
C ILE A 132 49.78 -50.01 9.36
N ILE A 133 48.46 -50.07 9.67
CA ILE A 133 47.54 -48.93 9.51
C ILE A 133 46.70 -48.80 10.77
N SER A 134 46.52 -47.55 11.29
CA SER A 134 45.66 -47.31 12.44
C SER A 134 44.17 -47.45 12.05
N SER A 135 43.40 -48.18 12.86
CA SER A 135 41.96 -48.32 12.68
C SER A 135 41.17 -47.18 13.32
N ASP A 136 41.80 -46.40 14.23
CA ASP A 136 41.09 -45.39 15.07
C ASP A 136 41.02 -44.00 14.48
N ASP A 137 41.87 -43.68 13.48
CA ASP A 137 42.07 -42.29 13.04
C ASP A 137 40.84 -41.64 12.36
N ARG A 138 39.85 -42.41 11.93
CA ARG A 138 38.62 -41.91 11.28
C ARG A 138 37.38 -41.98 12.14
N SER A 139 37.31 -42.83 13.15
CA SER A 139 36.13 -42.98 14.01
C SER A 139 35.87 -41.70 14.84
N GLY A 140 36.93 -41.03 15.27
CA GLY A 140 36.82 -39.78 16.05
C GLY A 140 36.26 -38.60 15.27
N VAL A 141 36.69 -38.44 14.03
CA VAL A 141 36.20 -37.35 13.15
C VAL A 141 34.73 -37.53 12.79
N MET A 142 34.34 -38.79 12.44
CA MET A 142 32.96 -39.09 12.09
C MET A 142 32.01 -38.98 13.29
N HIS A 143 32.44 -39.38 14.46
CA HIS A 143 31.66 -39.17 15.69
C HIS A 143 31.45 -37.71 15.98
N THR A 144 32.50 -36.88 15.84
CA THR A 144 32.42 -35.42 16.04
C THR A 144 31.47 -34.76 15.05
N ILE A 145 31.52 -35.11 13.76
CA ILE A 145 30.60 -34.57 12.73
C ILE A 145 29.16 -34.99 13.05
N THR A 146 28.92 -36.23 13.44
CA THR A 146 27.59 -36.73 13.76
C THR A 146 27.02 -36.00 14.98
N VAL A 147 27.76 -35.86 16.06
CA VAL A 147 27.37 -35.18 17.29
C VAL A 147 27.11 -33.69 16.99
N LEU A 148 28.01 -33.02 16.25
CA LEU A 148 27.86 -31.64 15.89
C LEU A 148 26.58 -31.40 15.04
N THR A 149 26.32 -32.27 14.07
CA THR A 149 25.11 -32.18 13.24
C THR A 149 23.88 -32.45 14.06
N ALA A 150 23.86 -33.45 14.93
CA ALA A 150 22.73 -33.79 15.79
C ALA A 150 22.39 -32.68 16.80
N THR A 151 23.36 -31.86 17.21
CA THR A 151 23.14 -30.77 18.16
C THR A 151 22.83 -29.45 17.46
N LEU A 152 23.50 -29.09 16.37
CA LEU A 152 23.29 -27.81 15.68
C LEU A 152 22.00 -27.77 14.86
N LEU A 153 21.61 -28.89 14.24
CA LEU A 153 20.44 -28.95 13.36
C LEU A 153 19.13 -28.58 14.10
N PRO A 154 18.80 -29.16 15.26
CA PRO A 154 17.58 -28.78 15.98
C PRO A 154 17.61 -27.34 16.51
N ILE A 155 18.77 -26.81 16.89
CA ILE A 155 18.91 -25.42 17.32
C ILE A 155 18.62 -24.47 16.14
N LEU A 156 19.20 -24.73 14.98
CA LEU A 156 18.96 -23.95 13.76
C LEU A 156 17.49 -23.98 13.36
N LEU A 157 16.86 -25.17 13.46
CA LEU A 157 15.44 -25.34 13.17
C LEU A 157 14.56 -24.51 14.13
N ALA A 158 14.85 -24.54 15.41
CA ALA A 158 14.12 -23.76 16.43
C ALA A 158 14.26 -22.25 16.19
N ILE A 159 15.46 -21.76 15.89
CA ILE A 159 15.72 -20.35 15.57
C ILE A 159 14.96 -19.94 14.30
N THR A 160 14.92 -20.79 13.30
CA THR A 160 14.26 -20.45 12.02
C THR A 160 12.74 -20.44 12.15
N ILE A 161 12.17 -21.42 12.87
CA ILE A 161 10.71 -21.44 13.14
C ILE A 161 10.32 -20.22 13.98
N GLY A 162 11.05 -19.95 15.07
CA GLY A 162 10.78 -18.82 15.96
C GLY A 162 10.96 -17.46 15.24
N GLY A 163 12.04 -17.31 14.50
CA GLY A 163 12.30 -16.10 13.70
C GLY A 163 11.27 -15.89 12.60
N GLY A 164 10.93 -16.93 11.84
CA GLY A 164 9.91 -16.87 10.80
C GLY A 164 8.52 -16.51 11.35
N TRP A 165 8.15 -17.08 12.50
CA TRP A 165 6.90 -16.73 13.19
C TRP A 165 6.90 -15.27 13.66
N LEU A 166 7.99 -14.78 14.24
CA LEU A 166 8.14 -13.38 14.71
C LEU A 166 8.03 -12.38 13.54
N ILE A 167 8.71 -12.69 12.43
CA ILE A 167 8.65 -11.85 11.21
C ILE A 167 7.23 -11.84 10.64
N ALA A 168 6.59 -13.00 10.49
CA ALA A 168 5.22 -13.09 9.98
C ALA A 168 4.23 -12.37 10.89
N TRP A 169 4.38 -12.47 12.21
CA TRP A 169 3.53 -11.77 13.17
C TRP A 169 3.70 -10.25 13.10
N SER A 170 4.95 -9.76 13.05
CA SER A 170 5.23 -8.32 12.98
C SER A 170 4.77 -7.71 11.65
N ALA A 171 4.90 -8.42 10.54
CA ALA A 171 4.48 -7.97 9.22
C ALA A 171 2.96 -7.92 9.03
N MET A 172 2.20 -8.81 9.71
CA MET A 172 0.74 -8.88 9.55
C MET A 172 -0.04 -8.00 10.55
N ARG A 173 0.57 -7.60 11.66
CA ARG A 173 -0.07 -6.75 12.66
C ARG A 173 -0.62 -5.43 12.11
N PRO A 174 0.06 -4.71 11.18
CA PRO A 174 -0.48 -3.52 10.55
C PRO A 174 -1.72 -3.77 9.70
N VAL A 175 -1.77 -4.90 9.00
CA VAL A 175 -2.92 -5.27 8.14
C VAL A 175 -4.16 -5.52 9.00
N GLU A 176 -4.02 -6.16 10.17
CA GLU A 176 -5.13 -6.36 11.10
C GLU A 176 -5.70 -5.03 11.63
N LYS A 177 -4.84 -4.04 11.87
CA LYS A 177 -5.28 -2.70 12.27
C LYS A 177 -6.08 -2.00 11.16
N ILE A 178 -5.65 -2.13 9.91
CA ILE A 178 -6.36 -1.58 8.75
C ILE A 178 -7.72 -2.24 8.62
N LEU A 179 -7.80 -3.57 8.71
CA LEU A 179 -9.06 -4.32 8.64
C LEU A 179 -10.02 -3.90 9.76
N ALA A 180 -9.54 -3.82 11.00
CA ALA A 180 -10.36 -3.38 12.13
C ALA A 180 -10.91 -1.95 11.97
N ALA A 181 -10.12 -1.04 11.39
CA ALA A 181 -10.58 0.32 11.09
C ALA A 181 -11.65 0.34 9.98
N VAL A 182 -11.48 -0.48 8.93
CA VAL A 182 -12.47 -0.61 7.85
C VAL A 182 -13.78 -1.23 8.37
N ASP A 183 -13.69 -2.26 9.22
CA ASP A 183 -14.85 -2.91 9.82
C ASP A 183 -15.61 -1.95 10.73
N GLY A 184 -14.93 -1.12 11.52
CA GLY A 184 -15.54 -0.09 12.37
C GLY A 184 -16.31 0.96 11.55
N ILE A 185 -15.76 1.39 10.40
CA ILE A 185 -16.44 2.31 9.48
C ILE A 185 -17.69 1.68 8.87
N SER A 186 -17.63 0.39 8.50
CA SER A 186 -18.76 -0.35 7.94
C SER A 186 -19.89 -0.53 8.94
N ALA A 187 -19.61 -0.50 10.23
CA ALA A 187 -20.61 -0.57 11.31
C ALA A 187 -21.27 0.80 11.63
N GLY A 188 -20.90 1.87 10.92
CA GLY A 188 -21.42 3.23 11.16
C GLY A 188 -20.77 3.95 12.33
N GLU A 189 -19.63 3.43 12.80
CA GLU A 189 -18.81 4.05 13.82
C GLU A 189 -17.85 5.09 13.21
N ASP A 190 -17.31 5.91 14.04
CA ASP A 190 -16.51 7.09 13.83
C ASP A 190 -15.57 7.09 12.59
N LEU A 191 -15.91 7.89 11.56
CA LEU A 191 -15.07 8.16 10.36
C LEU A 191 -13.79 8.96 10.68
N SER A 192 -13.67 9.49 11.90
CA SER A 192 -12.48 10.26 12.33
C SER A 192 -11.28 9.38 12.67
N ALA A 193 -11.47 8.06 12.76
CA ALA A 193 -10.38 7.13 13.04
C ALA A 193 -9.28 7.24 12.00
N ARG A 194 -8.02 7.36 12.45
CA ARG A 194 -6.81 7.41 11.61
C ARG A 194 -5.85 6.32 12.01
N LEU A 195 -5.24 5.70 11.02
CA LEU A 195 -4.24 4.66 11.23
C LEU A 195 -2.93 5.23 11.75
N ASN A 196 -2.56 6.43 11.33
CA ASN A 196 -1.41 7.25 11.76
C ASN A 196 -0.14 6.43 12.05
N MET A 197 0.23 5.56 11.13
CA MET A 197 1.36 4.64 11.31
C MET A 197 2.69 5.35 11.07
N GLN A 198 3.38 5.72 12.16
CA GLN A 198 4.70 6.36 12.10
C GLN A 198 5.86 5.34 12.06
N ARG A 199 5.67 4.11 12.58
CA ARG A 199 6.68 3.06 12.65
C ARG A 199 6.26 1.84 11.84
N GLY A 200 7.22 1.20 11.17
CA GLY A 200 7.00 0.00 10.34
C GLY A 200 7.63 0.11 8.94
N PRO A 201 7.51 -0.93 8.11
CA PRO A 201 8.00 -0.96 6.73
C PRO A 201 7.49 0.23 5.92
N ARG A 202 8.31 0.71 4.97
CA ARG A 202 8.00 1.88 4.13
C ARG A 202 6.69 1.70 3.35
N GLU A 203 6.45 0.49 2.87
CA GLU A 203 5.25 0.12 2.10
C GLU A 203 4.00 0.23 2.97
N MET A 204 4.05 -0.23 4.22
CA MET A 204 2.93 -0.16 5.17
C MET A 204 2.62 1.28 5.58
N ARG A 205 3.63 2.12 5.76
CA ARG A 205 3.43 3.55 6.02
C ARG A 205 2.78 4.26 4.83
N ARG A 206 3.19 3.94 3.59
CA ARG A 206 2.55 4.49 2.38
C ARG A 206 1.09 4.05 2.26
N LEU A 207 0.81 2.79 2.56
CA LEU A 207 -0.54 2.25 2.54
C LEU A 207 -1.41 2.92 3.61
N SER A 208 -0.94 3.02 4.86
CA SER A 208 -1.62 3.74 5.94
C SER A 208 -1.94 5.20 5.55
N ALA A 209 -0.96 5.93 5.02
CA ALA A 209 -1.16 7.31 4.58
C ALA A 209 -2.17 7.43 3.41
N ALA A 210 -2.26 6.43 2.53
CA ALA A 210 -3.26 6.40 1.47
C ALA A 210 -4.68 6.18 2.04
N PHE A 211 -4.83 5.27 3.00
CA PHE A 211 -6.08 5.06 3.72
C PHE A 211 -6.50 6.29 4.51
N ASP A 212 -5.58 6.93 5.26
CA ASP A 212 -5.88 8.14 6.02
C ASP A 212 -6.38 9.28 5.12
N ARG A 213 -5.80 9.43 3.91
CA ARG A 213 -6.31 10.38 2.90
C ARG A 213 -7.70 10.00 2.37
N MET A 214 -7.94 8.72 2.16
CA MET A 214 -9.25 8.22 1.72
C MET A 214 -10.31 8.47 2.80
N PHE A 215 -10.02 8.15 4.05
CA PHE A 215 -10.91 8.42 5.18
C PHE A 215 -11.20 9.91 5.37
N ALA A 216 -10.18 10.77 5.26
CA ALA A 216 -10.38 12.21 5.33
C ALA A 216 -11.31 12.75 4.21
N ARG A 217 -11.22 12.19 2.99
CA ARG A 217 -12.13 12.53 1.89
C ARG A 217 -13.56 12.04 2.16
N LEU A 218 -13.68 10.81 2.68
CA LEU A 218 -14.96 10.20 3.00
C LEU A 218 -15.66 10.96 4.12
N GLU A 219 -14.95 11.26 5.22
CA GLU A 219 -15.46 12.09 6.33
C GLU A 219 -15.97 13.44 5.83
N LYS A 220 -15.14 14.15 5.04
CA LYS A 220 -15.55 15.43 4.46
C LYS A 220 -16.79 15.30 3.57
N ALA A 221 -16.91 14.22 2.80
CA ALA A 221 -18.09 13.99 1.96
C ALA A 221 -19.34 13.74 2.81
N PHE A 222 -19.24 12.93 3.86
CA PHE A 222 -20.35 12.68 4.80
C PHE A 222 -20.76 13.93 5.59
N ASP A 223 -19.78 14.72 6.06
CA ASP A 223 -20.07 15.97 6.76
C ASP A 223 -20.80 16.95 5.84
N THR A 224 -20.35 17.06 4.59
CA THR A 224 -21.02 17.91 3.58
C THR A 224 -22.44 17.42 3.30
N GLU A 225 -22.66 16.12 3.15
CA GLU A 225 -23.99 15.52 2.93
C GLU A 225 -24.92 15.72 4.14
N ARG A 226 -24.38 15.54 5.35
CA ARG A 226 -25.12 15.73 6.61
C ARG A 226 -25.52 17.19 6.79
N GLN A 227 -24.60 18.09 6.53
CA GLN A 227 -24.88 19.54 6.57
C GLN A 227 -25.95 19.90 5.54
N PHE A 228 -25.83 19.43 4.30
CA PHE A 228 -26.81 19.66 3.24
C PHE A 228 -28.21 19.19 3.63
N THR A 229 -28.34 17.98 4.19
CA THR A 229 -29.62 17.44 4.61
C THR A 229 -30.24 18.24 5.76
N SER A 230 -29.41 18.68 6.72
CA SER A 230 -29.83 19.51 7.84
C SER A 230 -30.35 20.87 7.34
N ASP A 231 -29.57 21.55 6.50
CA ASP A 231 -29.87 22.89 5.99
C ASP A 231 -31.13 22.86 5.10
N ALA A 232 -31.24 21.86 4.20
CA ALA A 232 -32.45 21.67 3.38
C ALA A 232 -33.68 21.44 4.24
N SER A 233 -33.58 20.68 5.35
CA SER A 233 -34.67 20.44 6.27
C SER A 233 -35.11 21.71 7.01
N HIS A 234 -34.13 22.57 7.37
CA HIS A 234 -34.44 23.85 8.02
C HIS A 234 -35.09 24.81 7.05
N GLU A 235 -34.56 24.95 5.82
CA GLU A 235 -35.11 25.85 4.81
C GLU A 235 -36.49 25.44 4.30
N LEU A 236 -36.83 24.15 4.31
CA LEU A 236 -38.17 23.68 3.99
C LEU A 236 -39.17 23.83 5.16
N ARG A 237 -38.69 23.76 6.41
CA ARG A 237 -39.58 23.85 7.60
C ARG A 237 -40.16 25.24 7.76
N THR A 238 -39.41 26.29 7.51
CA THR A 238 -39.83 27.69 7.68
C THR A 238 -41.05 28.04 6.82
N PRO A 239 -41.06 27.87 5.49
CA PRO A 239 -42.21 28.19 4.65
C PRO A 239 -43.42 27.31 5.00
N ILE A 240 -43.25 26.03 5.35
CA ILE A 240 -44.30 25.15 5.80
C ILE A 240 -44.98 25.72 7.07
N THR A 241 -44.18 26.21 8.02
CA THR A 241 -44.69 26.80 9.26
C THR A 241 -45.52 28.07 8.99
N VAL A 242 -45.03 28.93 8.06
CA VAL A 242 -45.77 30.13 7.65
C VAL A 242 -47.08 29.76 6.97
N ILE A 243 -47.07 28.82 6.02
CA ILE A 243 -48.31 28.35 5.35
C ILE A 243 -49.31 27.84 6.37
N LEU A 244 -48.89 27.01 7.35
CA LEU A 244 -49.76 26.50 8.38
C LEU A 244 -50.33 27.60 9.27
N ALA A 245 -49.51 28.61 9.62
CA ALA A 245 -49.95 29.76 10.41
C ALA A 245 -50.99 30.59 9.66
N GLU A 246 -50.81 30.85 8.36
CA GLU A 246 -51.75 31.58 7.52
C GLU A 246 -53.05 30.77 7.29
N CYS A 247 -52.97 29.46 7.13
CA CYS A 247 -54.16 28.60 7.10
C CYS A 247 -54.95 28.65 8.39
N ASP A 248 -54.30 28.70 9.56
CA ASP A 248 -54.97 28.81 10.85
C ASP A 248 -55.54 30.23 11.08
N ARG A 249 -54.85 31.26 10.58
CA ARG A 249 -55.35 32.64 10.56
C ARG A 249 -56.63 32.71 9.72
N ALA A 250 -56.65 32.16 8.51
CA ALA A 250 -57.78 32.13 7.60
C ALA A 250 -59.05 31.40 8.15
N LYS A 251 -58.91 30.49 9.11
CA LYS A 251 -60.01 29.75 9.76
C LYS A 251 -60.71 30.54 10.88
N ARG A 252 -60.24 31.70 11.31
CA ARG A 252 -60.81 32.48 12.42
C ARG A 252 -62.08 33.16 11.99
N LYS A 253 -63.13 33.18 12.89
CA LYS A 253 -64.50 33.71 12.59
C LYS A 253 -64.56 35.21 12.30
N ALA A 254 -63.55 36.00 12.66
CA ALA A 254 -63.57 37.44 12.50
C ALA A 254 -62.72 37.89 11.27
N TYR A 255 -62.60 37.04 10.26
CA TYR A 255 -61.74 37.25 9.09
C TYR A 255 -62.46 37.97 7.97
N THR A 256 -61.92 39.11 7.51
CA THR A 256 -62.46 39.83 6.37
C THR A 256 -62.06 39.19 5.04
N ARG A 257 -62.69 39.56 3.94
CA ARG A 257 -62.33 39.11 2.59
C ARG A 257 -60.91 39.55 2.23
N ASP A 258 -60.53 40.73 2.64
CA ASP A 258 -59.18 41.27 2.32
C ASP A 258 -58.12 40.54 3.12
N ASP A 259 -58.34 40.27 4.40
CA ASP A 259 -57.47 39.41 5.21
C ASP A 259 -57.29 38.01 4.59
N PHE A 260 -58.38 37.43 4.03
CA PHE A 260 -58.34 36.15 3.36
C PHE A 260 -57.46 36.17 2.09
N LEU A 261 -57.60 37.23 1.26
CA LEU A 261 -56.81 37.40 0.05
C LEU A 261 -55.33 37.61 0.39
N GLU A 262 -55.05 38.38 1.45
CA GLU A 262 -53.66 38.56 1.95
C GLU A 262 -53.05 37.22 2.37
N SER A 263 -53.77 36.40 3.18
CA SER A 263 -53.26 35.07 3.58
C SER A 263 -53.05 34.11 2.41
N VAL A 264 -53.99 34.14 1.42
CA VAL A 264 -53.79 33.35 0.18
C VAL A 264 -52.56 33.80 -0.59
N GLY A 265 -52.31 35.08 -0.70
CA GLY A 265 -51.12 35.62 -1.34
C GLY A 265 -49.82 35.18 -0.65
N VAL A 266 -49.80 35.19 0.70
CA VAL A 266 -48.64 34.69 1.45
C VAL A 266 -48.46 33.19 1.25
N ILE A 267 -49.53 32.40 1.24
CA ILE A 267 -49.49 30.93 0.99
C ILE A 267 -48.95 30.67 -0.44
N GLU A 268 -49.42 31.41 -1.43
CA GLU A 268 -48.94 31.31 -2.82
C GLU A 268 -47.44 31.60 -2.92
N GLN A 269 -47.00 32.71 -2.37
CA GLN A 269 -45.60 33.12 -2.34
C GLN A 269 -44.70 32.07 -1.67
N GLN A 270 -45.09 31.52 -0.52
CA GLN A 270 -44.35 30.49 0.17
C GLN A 270 -44.30 29.16 -0.61
N SER A 271 -45.39 28.83 -1.30
CA SER A 271 -45.49 27.62 -2.14
C SER A 271 -44.54 27.72 -3.37
N GLU A 272 -44.50 28.89 -4.02
CA GLU A 272 -43.58 29.19 -5.12
C GLU A 272 -42.14 29.12 -4.64
N HIS A 273 -41.81 29.72 -3.49
CA HIS A 273 -40.49 29.64 -2.87
C HIS A 273 -40.06 28.21 -2.62
N MET A 274 -40.95 27.38 -2.04
CA MET A 274 -40.69 25.95 -1.83
C MET A 274 -40.42 25.21 -3.16
N SER A 275 -41.20 25.51 -4.21
CA SER A 275 -41.03 24.90 -5.53
C SER A 275 -39.65 25.23 -6.11
N GLN A 276 -39.20 26.49 -6.02
CA GLN A 276 -37.88 26.93 -6.45
C GLN A 276 -36.76 26.23 -5.65
N LEU A 277 -36.91 26.10 -4.34
CA LEU A 277 -36.01 25.41 -3.44
C LEU A 277 -35.84 23.94 -3.84
N VAL A 278 -36.93 23.22 -4.03
CA VAL A 278 -36.92 21.80 -4.46
C VAL A 278 -36.27 21.66 -5.83
N GLN A 279 -36.58 22.54 -6.79
CA GLN A 279 -35.95 22.52 -8.12
C GLN A 279 -34.44 22.79 -8.06
N ALA A 280 -33.98 23.69 -7.19
CA ALA A 280 -32.57 23.96 -6.97
C ALA A 280 -31.85 22.75 -6.36
N LEU A 281 -32.44 22.11 -5.34
CA LEU A 281 -31.92 20.90 -4.71
C LEU A 281 -31.81 19.73 -5.71
N LEU A 282 -32.89 19.48 -6.47
CA LEU A 282 -32.87 18.45 -7.51
C LEU A 282 -31.85 18.75 -8.63
N GLY A 283 -31.67 20.03 -8.97
CA GLY A 283 -30.66 20.45 -9.92
C GLY A 283 -29.23 20.15 -9.44
N LEU A 284 -28.92 20.50 -8.20
CA LEU A 284 -27.63 20.21 -7.58
C LEU A 284 -27.33 18.71 -7.50
N THR A 285 -28.29 17.92 -7.01
CA THR A 285 -28.11 16.47 -6.89
C THR A 285 -27.92 15.78 -8.24
N ARG A 286 -28.60 16.23 -9.31
CA ARG A 286 -28.42 15.70 -10.66
C ARG A 286 -27.05 16.06 -11.25
N MET A 287 -26.50 17.22 -10.93
CA MET A 287 -25.16 17.65 -11.38
C MET A 287 -24.05 16.85 -10.67
N GLU A 288 -24.22 16.55 -9.39
CA GLU A 288 -23.24 15.72 -8.64
C GLU A 288 -23.15 14.28 -9.14
N HIS A 289 -24.24 13.71 -9.66
CA HIS A 289 -24.30 12.29 -10.05
C HIS A 289 -24.01 12.01 -11.53
N GLY A 290 -23.58 12.96 -12.33
CA GLY A 290 -23.08 12.63 -13.65
C GLY A 290 -23.23 13.71 -14.74
N THR A 291 -22.13 13.94 -15.39
CA THR A 291 -21.95 14.80 -16.56
C THR A 291 -22.67 14.29 -17.83
N ASP A 292 -23.01 13.01 -17.90
CA ASP A 292 -23.58 12.38 -19.10
C ASP A 292 -24.99 12.87 -19.47
N LYS A 293 -25.67 13.54 -18.56
CA LYS A 293 -27.04 14.04 -18.77
C LYS A 293 -27.07 15.47 -19.34
N TYR A 294 -25.96 16.18 -19.41
CA TYR A 294 -25.88 17.57 -19.85
C TYR A 294 -24.93 17.69 -21.04
N PRO A 295 -25.40 17.51 -22.27
CA PRO A 295 -24.54 17.56 -23.44
C PRO A 295 -23.93 18.97 -23.59
N ILE A 296 -22.60 19.04 -23.54
CA ILE A 296 -21.84 20.23 -23.79
C ILE A 296 -21.63 20.36 -25.30
N LYS A 297 -22.05 21.50 -25.88
CA LYS A 297 -21.89 21.79 -27.30
C LYS A 297 -21.27 23.18 -27.48
N ARG A 298 -20.54 23.36 -28.56
CA ARG A 298 -20.04 24.66 -28.94
C ARG A 298 -21.21 25.53 -29.41
N MET A 299 -21.38 26.70 -28.82
CA MET A 299 -22.50 27.60 -29.09
C MET A 299 -22.09 29.06 -28.91
N ASP A 300 -22.88 29.93 -29.46
CA ASP A 300 -22.75 31.38 -29.32
C ASP A 300 -23.19 31.81 -27.91
N LEU A 301 -22.19 32.11 -27.06
CA LEU A 301 -22.43 32.54 -25.69
C LEU A 301 -22.92 33.99 -25.64
N SER A 302 -22.52 34.82 -26.60
CA SER A 302 -22.96 36.22 -26.69
C SER A 302 -24.47 36.30 -26.92
N ALA A 303 -24.97 35.52 -27.87
CA ALA A 303 -26.41 35.46 -28.14
C ALA A 303 -27.19 34.91 -26.92
N LEU A 304 -26.66 33.90 -26.23
CA LEU A 304 -27.30 33.35 -25.05
C LEU A 304 -27.38 34.36 -23.91
N VAL A 305 -26.30 35.09 -23.62
CA VAL A 305 -26.27 36.11 -22.55
C VAL A 305 -27.24 37.27 -22.86
N CYS A 306 -27.30 37.73 -24.10
CA CYS A 306 -28.26 38.73 -24.52
C CYS A 306 -29.70 38.25 -24.29
N SER A 307 -30.06 37.06 -24.77
CA SER A 307 -31.41 36.48 -24.57
C SER A 307 -31.78 36.39 -23.07
N CYS A 308 -30.83 35.93 -22.23
CA CYS A 308 -31.09 35.83 -20.78
C CYS A 308 -31.31 37.21 -20.13
N CYS A 309 -30.61 38.25 -20.58
CA CYS A 309 -30.79 39.62 -20.09
C CYS A 309 -32.15 40.17 -20.50
N GLU A 310 -32.63 39.89 -21.73
CA GLU A 310 -33.95 40.28 -22.21
C GLU A 310 -35.10 39.56 -21.49
N GLU A 311 -34.93 38.25 -21.22
CA GLU A 311 -35.92 37.40 -20.56
C GLU A 311 -35.99 37.59 -19.02
N CYS A 312 -34.92 38.22 -18.42
CA CYS A 312 -34.85 38.48 -16.99
C CYS A 312 -34.79 40.03 -16.72
N PRO A 313 -35.88 40.76 -16.98
CA PRO A 313 -35.89 42.21 -16.71
C PRO A 313 -35.89 42.44 -15.18
N PRO A 314 -35.51 43.65 -14.75
CA PRO A 314 -35.59 44.06 -13.37
C PRO A 314 -37.03 43.87 -12.81
N PRO A 315 -37.19 43.54 -11.50
CA PRO A 315 -38.49 43.39 -10.90
C PRO A 315 -39.39 44.62 -11.07
N PRO A 316 -40.71 44.46 -11.21
CA PRO A 316 -41.66 45.56 -11.28
C PRO A 316 -41.53 46.49 -10.06
N GLY A 317 -41.32 47.79 -10.32
CA GLY A 317 -41.16 48.78 -9.24
C GLY A 317 -39.73 49.02 -8.80
N SER A 318 -38.74 48.27 -9.29
CA SER A 318 -37.33 48.59 -9.11
C SER A 318 -36.88 49.62 -10.17
N HIS A 319 -36.00 50.55 -9.80
CA HIS A 319 -35.34 51.51 -10.71
C HIS A 319 -33.98 51.01 -11.15
N ALA A 320 -33.81 49.71 -11.30
CA ALA A 320 -32.53 49.12 -11.73
C ALA A 320 -32.24 49.41 -13.19
N GLU A 321 -31.04 49.93 -13.47
CA GLU A 321 -30.52 50.13 -14.81
C GLU A 321 -29.59 49.01 -15.21
N VAL A 322 -29.83 48.40 -16.39
CA VAL A 322 -28.97 47.30 -16.90
C VAL A 322 -28.17 47.80 -18.09
N GLU A 323 -26.85 47.77 -17.99
CA GLU A 323 -25.89 48.09 -19.05
C GLU A 323 -25.28 46.80 -19.60
N LEU A 324 -25.32 46.63 -20.93
CA LEU A 324 -24.74 45.46 -21.61
C LEU A 324 -23.49 45.87 -22.38
N ASP A 325 -22.40 45.20 -22.12
CA ASP A 325 -21.10 45.31 -22.81
C ASP A 325 -20.65 43.94 -23.28
N ILE A 326 -21.27 43.47 -24.36
CA ILE A 326 -21.13 42.08 -24.84
C ILE A 326 -20.40 42.08 -26.17
N GLN A 327 -19.21 41.49 -26.19
CA GLN A 327 -18.45 41.22 -27.41
C GLN A 327 -19.23 40.20 -28.26
N PRO A 328 -19.51 40.50 -29.54
CA PRO A 328 -20.25 39.58 -30.40
C PRO A 328 -19.44 38.30 -30.72
N ASP A 329 -20.17 37.24 -31.08
CA ASP A 329 -19.63 35.99 -31.64
C ASP A 329 -18.68 35.20 -30.72
N ILE A 330 -18.72 35.36 -29.39
CA ILE A 330 -17.96 34.56 -28.47
C ILE A 330 -18.53 33.14 -28.42
N GLN A 331 -17.71 32.16 -28.85
CA GLN A 331 -18.07 30.77 -28.90
C GLN A 331 -17.53 30.02 -27.70
N ALA A 332 -18.39 29.39 -26.89
CA ALA A 332 -17.99 28.56 -25.76
C ALA A 332 -18.58 27.16 -25.87
N ALA A 333 -17.85 26.18 -25.31
CA ALA A 333 -18.34 24.81 -25.16
C ALA A 333 -19.18 24.72 -23.87
N CYS A 334 -20.51 24.78 -24.00
CA CYS A 334 -21.40 24.78 -22.85
C CYS A 334 -22.75 24.11 -23.13
N ASN A 335 -23.51 23.89 -22.06
CA ASN A 335 -24.91 23.49 -22.10
C ASN A 335 -25.78 24.75 -21.97
N ALA A 336 -26.61 25.07 -22.93
CA ALA A 336 -27.41 26.27 -22.98
C ALA A 336 -28.27 26.45 -21.72
N GLY A 337 -29.01 25.40 -21.34
CA GLY A 337 -29.95 25.51 -20.20
C GLY A 337 -29.26 25.70 -18.85
N LEU A 338 -28.07 25.09 -18.68
CA LEU A 338 -27.28 25.31 -17.45
C LEU A 338 -26.64 26.72 -17.45
N MET A 339 -26.14 27.18 -18.60
CA MET A 339 -25.52 28.49 -18.70
C MET A 339 -26.54 29.63 -18.57
N SER A 340 -27.76 29.47 -19.13
CA SER A 340 -28.86 30.39 -18.87
C SER A 340 -29.15 30.53 -17.35
N ARG A 341 -29.12 29.41 -16.61
CA ARG A 341 -29.30 29.44 -15.15
C ARG A 341 -28.18 30.22 -14.45
N VAL A 342 -26.93 30.13 -14.93
CA VAL A 342 -25.80 30.92 -14.41
C VAL A 342 -26.08 32.42 -14.57
N VAL A 343 -26.45 32.85 -15.79
CA VAL A 343 -26.72 34.27 -16.10
C VAL A 343 -27.89 34.77 -15.26
N VAL A 344 -29.02 34.05 -15.24
CA VAL A 344 -30.23 34.42 -14.49
C VAL A 344 -29.94 34.50 -12.98
N ASN A 345 -29.22 33.53 -12.39
CA ASN A 345 -28.88 33.59 -10.98
C ASN A 345 -28.00 34.81 -10.63
N LEU A 346 -27.04 35.15 -11.48
CA LEU A 346 -26.17 36.33 -11.26
C LEU A 346 -26.98 37.64 -11.39
N LEU A 347 -27.87 37.74 -12.38
CA LEU A 347 -28.76 38.91 -12.55
C LEU A 347 -29.73 39.09 -11.37
N GLN A 348 -30.42 38.01 -10.99
CA GLN A 348 -31.34 38.01 -9.84
C GLN A 348 -30.62 38.39 -8.55
N ASN A 349 -29.37 37.93 -8.37
CA ASN A 349 -28.56 38.29 -7.23
C ASN A 349 -28.23 39.81 -7.23
N ALA A 350 -27.86 40.35 -8.37
CA ALA A 350 -27.57 41.78 -8.53
C ALA A 350 -28.82 42.64 -8.24
N TYR A 351 -29.99 42.29 -8.78
CA TYR A 351 -31.25 43.00 -8.53
C TYR A 351 -31.67 42.96 -7.06
N LYS A 352 -31.51 41.81 -6.44
CA LYS A 352 -31.97 41.58 -5.07
C LYS A 352 -31.10 42.31 -4.03
N TYR A 353 -29.77 42.25 -4.19
CA TYR A 353 -28.83 42.77 -3.20
C TYR A 353 -28.30 44.16 -3.56
N GLY A 354 -28.50 44.63 -4.79
CA GLY A 354 -28.04 45.93 -5.23
C GLY A 354 -28.85 47.10 -4.67
N GLY A 355 -30.09 46.90 -4.20
CA GLY A 355 -30.96 47.97 -3.68
C GLY A 355 -31.93 48.50 -4.74
N GLU A 356 -32.75 49.53 -4.36
CA GLU A 356 -33.86 50.04 -5.20
C GLU A 356 -33.38 50.75 -6.50
N GLN A 357 -32.19 51.30 -6.54
CA GLN A 357 -31.62 52.05 -7.69
C GLN A 357 -30.29 51.45 -8.14
N VAL A 358 -30.22 50.13 -8.24
CA VAL A 358 -28.97 49.45 -8.60
C VAL A 358 -28.61 49.61 -10.08
N ARG A 359 -27.36 49.86 -10.38
CA ARG A 359 -26.79 49.74 -11.73
C ARG A 359 -26.13 48.41 -11.88
N VAL A 360 -26.65 47.60 -12.80
CA VAL A 360 -26.12 46.28 -13.12
C VAL A 360 -25.41 46.34 -14.47
N ARG A 361 -24.14 46.04 -14.51
CA ARG A 361 -23.38 45.93 -15.75
C ARG A 361 -23.08 44.48 -16.03
N VAL A 362 -23.52 44.00 -17.19
CA VAL A 362 -23.20 42.64 -17.70
C VAL A 362 -22.18 42.81 -18.83
N SER A 363 -21.02 42.21 -18.65
CA SER A 363 -19.99 42.21 -19.68
C SER A 363 -19.53 40.81 -20.04
N LEU A 364 -19.28 40.60 -21.33
CA LEU A 364 -18.77 39.31 -21.85
C LEU A 364 -17.66 39.58 -22.85
N HIS A 365 -16.44 39.19 -22.54
CA HIS A 365 -15.27 39.38 -23.38
C HIS A 365 -14.36 38.14 -23.37
N GLU A 366 -13.56 37.97 -24.41
CA GLU A 366 -12.44 37.01 -24.35
C GLU A 366 -11.25 37.63 -23.63
N ASN A 367 -10.64 36.84 -22.74
CA ASN A 367 -9.37 37.22 -22.09
C ASN A 367 -8.16 36.95 -23.00
N ALA A 368 -6.95 37.31 -22.55
CA ALA A 368 -5.70 37.08 -23.28
C ALA A 368 -5.41 35.61 -23.62
N ASP A 369 -6.00 34.68 -22.87
CA ASP A 369 -5.85 33.23 -23.08
C ASP A 369 -6.93 32.65 -24.00
N GLY A 370 -7.81 33.50 -24.60
CA GLY A 370 -8.89 33.06 -25.49
C GLY A 370 -10.06 32.42 -24.74
N LYS A 371 -10.21 32.67 -23.43
CA LYS A 371 -11.34 32.16 -22.63
C LYS A 371 -12.43 33.22 -22.53
N ALA A 372 -13.69 32.77 -22.61
CA ALA A 372 -14.84 33.64 -22.38
C ALA A 372 -14.95 34.01 -20.91
N VAL A 373 -15.06 35.33 -20.62
CA VAL A 373 -15.23 35.84 -19.28
C VAL A 373 -16.53 36.67 -19.22
N LEU A 374 -17.51 36.12 -18.53
CA LEU A 374 -18.78 36.79 -18.19
C LEU A 374 -18.58 37.47 -16.84
N ARG A 375 -18.95 38.74 -16.75
CA ARG A 375 -18.96 39.50 -15.50
C ARG A 375 -20.33 40.16 -15.31
N VAL A 376 -20.85 40.05 -14.09
CA VAL A 376 -22.05 40.76 -13.64
C VAL A 376 -21.62 41.63 -12.45
N ALA A 377 -21.68 42.91 -12.63
CA ALA A 377 -21.29 43.92 -11.63
C ALA A 377 -22.52 44.67 -11.14
N ASP A 378 -22.61 44.86 -9.84
CA ASP A 378 -23.61 45.73 -9.17
C ASP A 378 -22.91 46.85 -8.38
N ASP A 379 -23.57 47.94 -8.17
CA ASP A 379 -23.15 49.04 -7.31
C ASP A 379 -23.81 49.04 -5.93
N GLY A 380 -24.19 47.85 -5.46
CA GLY A 380 -24.85 47.61 -4.19
C GLY A 380 -23.95 47.78 -2.95
N PRO A 381 -24.36 47.22 -1.80
CA PRO A 381 -23.65 47.39 -0.52
C PRO A 381 -22.29 46.67 -0.47
N GLY A 382 -22.01 45.78 -1.42
CA GLY A 382 -20.81 44.98 -1.42
C GLY A 382 -20.79 43.90 -0.35
N ILE A 383 -19.72 43.10 -0.32
CA ILE A 383 -19.56 41.91 0.53
C ILE A 383 -18.27 42.06 1.35
N ALA A 384 -18.38 41.82 2.66
CA ALA A 384 -17.24 41.85 3.57
C ALA A 384 -16.17 40.84 3.17
N PRO A 385 -14.85 41.11 3.31
CA PRO A 385 -13.79 40.22 2.90
C PRO A 385 -13.89 38.83 3.55
N GLU A 386 -14.34 38.73 4.80
CA GLU A 386 -14.51 37.50 5.57
C GLU A 386 -15.63 36.57 5.03
N ASP A 387 -16.51 37.13 4.19
CA ASP A 387 -17.66 36.42 3.63
C ASP A 387 -17.52 36.09 2.14
N GLN A 388 -16.54 36.67 1.45
CA GLN A 388 -16.34 36.47 0.02
C GLN A 388 -16.08 35.04 -0.39
N ASP A 389 -15.42 34.24 0.46
CA ASP A 389 -15.24 32.80 0.23
C ASP A 389 -16.50 31.97 0.58
N LYS A 390 -17.34 32.50 1.47
CA LYS A 390 -18.53 31.83 1.98
C LYS A 390 -19.72 31.94 1.05
N VAL A 391 -19.81 33.02 0.25
CA VAL A 391 -20.96 33.28 -0.67
C VAL A 391 -21.21 32.14 -1.66
N TRP A 392 -20.17 31.31 -1.95
CA TRP A 392 -20.25 30.16 -2.82
C TRP A 392 -20.70 28.86 -2.11
N GLN A 393 -20.90 28.93 -0.77
CA GLN A 393 -21.40 27.79 0.01
C GLN A 393 -22.92 27.68 -0.13
N ARG A 394 -23.44 26.45 -0.03
CA ARG A 394 -24.88 26.20 -0.08
C ARG A 394 -25.54 26.79 1.14
N PHE A 395 -26.74 27.35 0.96
CA PHE A 395 -27.57 27.99 2.01
C PHE A 395 -26.90 29.17 2.72
N TRP A 396 -25.80 29.69 2.23
CA TRP A 396 -25.15 30.84 2.85
C TRP A 396 -25.91 32.13 2.54
N GLN A 397 -26.14 32.95 3.55
CA GLN A 397 -26.78 34.25 3.48
C GLN A 397 -26.02 35.24 4.40
N ALA A 398 -25.83 36.49 3.97
CA ALA A 398 -25.10 37.50 4.76
C ALA A 398 -25.89 37.94 6.01
N ASP A 399 -27.22 37.94 5.95
CA ASP A 399 -28.10 38.29 7.07
C ASP A 399 -29.39 37.43 7.04
N PRO A 400 -29.45 36.39 7.89
CA PRO A 400 -30.63 35.54 7.98
C PRO A 400 -31.90 36.26 8.50
N SER A 401 -31.76 37.45 9.11
CA SER A 401 -32.86 38.20 9.71
C SER A 401 -33.68 39.02 8.72
N ARG A 402 -33.23 39.22 7.49
CA ARG A 402 -33.97 39.84 6.39
C ARG A 402 -34.91 38.88 5.67
N GLY A 403 -35.63 38.07 6.44
CA GLY A 403 -36.33 36.85 6.05
C GLY A 403 -37.55 36.95 5.17
N GLU A 404 -38.11 38.12 4.82
CA GLU A 404 -39.30 38.20 3.95
C GLU A 404 -38.97 38.16 2.45
N ASP A 405 -37.75 38.57 2.04
CA ASP A 405 -37.25 38.48 0.66
C ASP A 405 -35.98 37.60 0.52
N GLY A 406 -35.67 36.83 1.55
CA GLY A 406 -34.46 36.02 1.62
C GLY A 406 -34.45 34.89 0.58
N GLY A 407 -33.50 34.90 -0.36
CA GLY A 407 -33.30 33.81 -1.30
C GLY A 407 -32.81 32.55 -0.58
N SER A 408 -32.92 31.41 -1.25
CA SER A 408 -32.54 30.11 -0.70
C SER A 408 -31.05 29.92 -0.39
N GLY A 409 -30.18 30.89 -0.69
CA GLY A 409 -28.74 30.71 -0.57
C GLY A 409 -28.13 29.63 -1.49
N LEU A 410 -28.91 29.14 -2.46
CA LEU A 410 -28.49 28.08 -3.40
C LEU A 410 -28.02 28.63 -4.75
N GLY A 411 -28.36 29.89 -5.12
CA GLY A 411 -28.12 30.45 -6.44
C GLY A 411 -26.63 30.50 -6.80
N LEU A 412 -25.78 31.07 -5.96
CA LEU A 412 -24.32 31.19 -6.20
C LEU A 412 -23.62 29.84 -6.08
N ALA A 413 -24.06 28.96 -5.18
CA ALA A 413 -23.56 27.59 -5.12
C ALA A 413 -23.85 26.82 -6.42
N MET A 414 -25.06 26.99 -6.99
CA MET A 414 -25.41 26.41 -8.28
C MET A 414 -24.56 27.01 -9.43
N VAL A 415 -24.31 28.31 -9.43
CA VAL A 415 -23.40 28.94 -10.40
C VAL A 415 -22.03 28.28 -10.37
N LYS A 416 -21.45 28.11 -9.19
CA LYS A 416 -20.15 27.46 -9.01
C LYS A 416 -20.14 26.04 -9.54
N GLU A 417 -21.11 25.22 -9.19
CA GLU A 417 -21.21 23.80 -9.64
C GLU A 417 -21.37 23.72 -11.18
N ILE A 418 -22.24 24.56 -11.77
CA ILE A 418 -22.41 24.59 -13.22
C ILE A 418 -21.11 24.97 -13.92
N VAL A 419 -20.43 26.01 -13.45
CA VAL A 419 -19.18 26.49 -14.06
C VAL A 419 -18.07 25.44 -13.94
N GLN A 420 -17.97 24.77 -12.79
CA GLN A 420 -17.01 23.67 -12.60
C GLN A 420 -17.31 22.47 -13.50
N LEU A 421 -18.59 22.15 -13.70
CA LEU A 421 -19.00 21.08 -14.64
C LEU A 421 -18.58 21.38 -16.09
N HIS A 422 -18.46 22.66 -16.46
CA HIS A 422 -17.95 23.11 -17.75
C HIS A 422 -16.41 23.30 -17.80
N GLY A 423 -15.69 22.93 -16.71
CA GLY A 423 -14.24 23.10 -16.60
C GLY A 423 -13.78 24.55 -16.39
N GLY A 424 -14.71 25.44 -16.07
CA GLY A 424 -14.46 26.85 -15.83
C GLY A 424 -14.17 27.19 -14.36
N SER A 425 -14.07 28.49 -14.07
CA SER A 425 -13.84 29.01 -12.73
C SER A 425 -14.74 30.21 -12.44
N VAL A 426 -15.10 30.38 -11.16
CA VAL A 426 -15.85 31.55 -10.67
C VAL A 426 -14.92 32.47 -9.87
N GLY A 427 -15.20 33.75 -9.87
CA GLY A 427 -14.50 34.76 -9.09
C GLY A 427 -15.44 35.81 -8.51
N LEU A 428 -15.02 36.49 -7.44
CA LEU A 428 -15.73 37.57 -6.80
C LEU A 428 -14.73 38.69 -6.46
N GLU A 429 -15.01 39.88 -6.90
CA GLU A 429 -14.35 41.11 -6.49
C GLU A 429 -15.40 42.01 -5.84
N SER A 430 -15.27 42.31 -4.55
CA SER A 430 -16.24 43.16 -3.86
C SER A 430 -15.59 44.02 -2.78
N THR A 431 -16.14 45.17 -2.59
CA THR A 431 -15.72 46.11 -1.54
C THR A 431 -16.97 46.69 -0.86
N PRO A 432 -17.07 46.60 0.48
CA PRO A 432 -18.19 47.15 1.22
C PRO A 432 -18.45 48.62 0.81
N GLY A 433 -19.69 48.93 0.44
CA GLY A 433 -20.14 50.25 0.01
C GLY A 433 -19.81 50.61 -1.45
N LYS A 434 -19.21 49.70 -2.25
CA LYS A 434 -18.85 49.96 -3.65
C LYS A 434 -19.44 48.96 -4.66
N GLY A 435 -20.16 47.96 -4.15
CA GLY A 435 -20.75 46.91 -4.97
C GLY A 435 -19.91 45.63 -5.09
N SER A 436 -20.36 44.73 -5.97
CA SER A 436 -19.73 43.43 -6.22
C SER A 436 -19.61 43.13 -7.71
N ILE A 437 -18.59 42.39 -8.10
CA ILE A 437 -18.37 41.87 -9.46
C ILE A 437 -18.24 40.38 -9.36
N PHE A 438 -19.23 39.64 -9.85
CA PHE A 438 -19.18 38.19 -10.02
C PHE A 438 -18.65 37.86 -11.41
N SER A 439 -17.65 37.02 -11.51
CA SER A 439 -17.03 36.61 -12.77
C SER A 439 -17.10 35.11 -12.99
N VAL A 440 -17.34 34.72 -14.23
CA VAL A 440 -17.37 33.32 -14.71
C VAL A 440 -16.42 33.24 -15.90
N THR A 441 -15.44 32.31 -15.82
CA THR A 441 -14.47 32.07 -16.90
C THR A 441 -14.68 30.64 -17.43
N LEU A 442 -14.83 30.50 -18.75
CA LEU A 442 -15.06 29.24 -19.46
C LEU A 442 -13.95 28.91 -20.42
#